data_bf69cd7d92c342526db0da15ef2266f9
#
_entry.id   bf69cd7d92c342526db0da15ef2266f9
#
_cell.length_a   1.000
_cell.length_b   1.000
_cell.length_c   1.000
_cell.angle_alpha   90.00
_cell.angle_beta   90.00
_cell.angle_gamma   90.00
#
_symmetry.space_group_name_H-M   'P 1'
#
loop_
_entity.id
_entity.type
_entity.pdbx_description
1 polymer ?
#
loop_
_entity_poly.entity_id
_entity_poly.type
_entity_poly.pdbx_seq_one_letter_code
_entity_poly.pdbx_strand_id
1 'polypeptide(L)'
;ADVTGNLDEFFIDYAEDIKQGGGSRARHTARHDAGLTRRGWSKHNVTIEKLVDGEPVYRVRNHEIDVFTMGDDDTYPGIADEMEWNNKDPFFHRDLNNFQALHREGVIAVGIIITRGPRLQEVLEYLGAHGEYPNTKYGKATTHWDKLVPMIDMGGGGECPLLCIGIEPERVRGLPADVLRDFRFSDGETLALPDESGDSHK
;
A
#
# COMPACT_ATOMS: atom_id res chain seq x y z
N ALA A 1 14.45 -4.15 5.65
CA ALA A 1 15.01 -5.11 4.67
C ALA A 1 13.90 -5.85 3.91
N ASP A 2 12.95 -6.53 4.59
CA ASP A 2 11.98 -7.41 3.93
C ASP A 2 11.01 -6.67 3.00
N VAL A 3 10.42 -5.56 3.46
CA VAL A 3 9.49 -4.77 2.64
C VAL A 3 10.20 -4.18 1.43
N THR A 4 11.37 -3.60 1.59
CA THR A 4 12.15 -3.06 0.46
C THR A 4 12.55 -4.15 -0.51
N GLY A 5 13.07 -5.29 -0.03
CA GLY A 5 13.40 -6.44 -0.88
C GLY A 5 12.19 -7.04 -1.59
N ASN A 6 11.00 -7.02 -0.96
CA ASN A 6 9.77 -7.43 -1.61
C ASN A 6 9.33 -6.44 -2.69
N LEU A 7 9.48 -5.14 -2.43
CA LEU A 7 9.15 -4.09 -3.40
C LEU A 7 10.14 -4.01 -4.56
N ASP A 8 11.38 -4.46 -4.39
CA ASP A 8 12.34 -4.55 -5.50
C ASP A 8 11.90 -5.57 -6.55
N GLU A 9 11.26 -6.65 -6.13
CA GLU A 9 10.68 -7.69 -6.99
C GLU A 9 9.23 -7.36 -7.43
N PHE A 10 8.58 -6.38 -6.82
CA PHE A 10 7.18 -6.04 -7.05
C PHE A 10 6.96 -5.38 -8.40
N PHE A 11 5.89 -5.78 -9.05
CA PHE A 11 5.40 -5.14 -10.28
C PHE A 11 3.88 -5.18 -10.34
N ILE A 12 3.34 -4.30 -11.15
CA ILE A 12 1.94 -4.25 -11.55
C ILE A 12 1.87 -4.56 -13.03
N ASP A 13 1.01 -5.46 -13.46
CA ASP A 13 0.75 -5.72 -14.87
C ASP A 13 -0.37 -4.81 -15.36
N TYR A 14 -0.09 -3.99 -16.38
CA TYR A 14 -1.07 -3.04 -16.89
C TYR A 14 -2.34 -3.72 -17.42
N ALA A 15 -2.18 -4.78 -18.22
CA ALA A 15 -3.31 -5.47 -18.85
C ALA A 15 -4.14 -6.24 -17.81
N GLU A 16 -3.47 -7.00 -16.94
CA GLU A 16 -4.16 -7.90 -16.02
C GLU A 16 -4.63 -7.22 -14.73
N ASP A 17 -3.81 -6.33 -14.15
CA ASP A 17 -4.11 -5.72 -12.86
C ASP A 17 -4.85 -4.40 -13.01
N ILE A 18 -4.54 -3.60 -14.05
CA ILE A 18 -5.12 -2.28 -14.24
C ILE A 18 -6.32 -2.33 -15.18
N LYS A 19 -6.17 -2.79 -16.40
CA LYS A 19 -7.27 -2.80 -17.38
C LYS A 19 -8.37 -3.80 -17.02
N GLN A 20 -8.02 -5.05 -16.75
CA GLN A 20 -8.98 -6.11 -16.44
C GLN A 20 -9.37 -6.15 -14.97
N GLY A 21 -8.55 -5.63 -14.09
CA GLY A 21 -8.75 -5.69 -12.63
C GLY A 21 -10.11 -5.13 -12.22
N GLY A 22 -10.79 -5.86 -11.38
CA GLY A 22 -12.08 -5.51 -10.77
C GLY A 22 -12.49 -6.64 -9.83
N GLY A 23 -13.31 -6.34 -8.82
CA GLY A 23 -13.72 -7.30 -7.81
C GLY A 23 -13.00 -7.10 -6.47
N SER A 24 -12.78 -8.14 -5.68
CA SER A 24 -12.31 -8.05 -4.30
C SER A 24 -10.85 -7.56 -4.21
N ARG A 25 -9.92 -8.41 -3.88
CA ARG A 25 -8.51 -8.05 -3.69
C ARG A 25 -7.77 -7.92 -5.02
N ALA A 26 -7.01 -6.83 -5.22
CA ALA A 26 -6.19 -6.67 -6.42
C ALA A 26 -5.08 -7.74 -6.48
N ARG A 27 -4.78 -8.24 -7.70
CA ARG A 27 -3.77 -9.31 -7.88
C ARG A 27 -2.38 -8.87 -7.44
N HIS A 28 -2.00 -7.62 -7.69
CA HIS A 28 -0.71 -7.09 -7.25
C HIS A 28 -0.64 -6.95 -5.72
N THR A 29 -1.72 -6.57 -5.03
CA THR A 29 -1.80 -6.63 -3.57
C THR A 29 -1.58 -8.05 -3.07
N ALA A 30 -2.26 -9.04 -3.68
CA ALA A 30 -2.04 -10.44 -3.33
C ALA A 30 -0.59 -10.92 -3.58
N ARG A 31 0.08 -10.41 -4.64
CA ARG A 31 1.51 -10.70 -4.89
C ARG A 31 2.42 -10.08 -3.84
N HIS A 32 2.13 -8.86 -3.42
CA HIS A 32 2.86 -8.18 -2.35
C HIS A 32 2.80 -8.99 -1.05
N ASP A 33 1.60 -9.34 -0.61
CA ASP A 33 1.39 -10.09 0.62
C ASP A 33 2.00 -11.49 0.57
N ALA A 34 1.87 -12.18 -0.56
CA ALA A 34 2.54 -13.47 -0.76
C ALA A 34 4.07 -13.34 -0.72
N GLY A 35 4.62 -12.23 -1.20
CA GLY A 35 6.05 -11.93 -1.13
C GLY A 35 6.53 -11.74 0.31
N LEU A 36 5.78 -11.02 1.14
CA LEU A 36 6.07 -10.86 2.56
C LEU A 36 5.83 -12.16 3.33
N THR A 37 4.80 -12.91 2.98
CA THR A 37 4.55 -14.24 3.60
C THR A 37 5.74 -15.19 3.39
N ARG A 38 6.37 -15.19 2.21
CA ARG A 38 7.60 -15.98 1.99
C ARG A 38 8.79 -15.53 2.84
N ARG A 39 8.74 -14.32 3.39
CA ARG A 39 9.72 -13.73 4.31
C ARG A 39 9.35 -13.87 5.79
N GLY A 40 8.31 -14.67 6.08
CA GLY A 40 7.88 -14.96 7.45
C GLY A 40 6.79 -14.05 8.01
N TRP A 41 6.31 -13.08 7.21
CA TRP A 41 5.19 -12.25 7.62
C TRP A 41 3.87 -13.02 7.47
N SER A 42 2.88 -12.68 8.27
CA SER A 42 1.58 -13.35 8.24
C SER A 42 0.45 -12.42 8.60
N LYS A 43 -0.76 -12.78 8.19
CA LYS A 43 -1.97 -12.14 8.68
C LYS A 43 -2.08 -12.33 10.20
N HIS A 44 -2.41 -11.28 10.92
CA HIS A 44 -2.45 -11.32 12.37
C HIS A 44 -3.76 -10.75 12.92
N ASN A 45 -4.38 -11.50 13.83
CA ASN A 45 -5.58 -11.07 14.54
C ASN A 45 -5.22 -10.76 16.00
N VAL A 46 -5.31 -9.51 16.37
CA VAL A 46 -4.96 -9.02 17.70
C VAL A 46 -6.18 -9.07 18.62
N THR A 47 -6.01 -9.62 19.79
CA THR A 47 -6.95 -9.48 20.91
C THR A 47 -6.25 -8.77 22.05
N ILE A 48 -6.83 -7.69 22.54
CA ILE A 48 -6.30 -6.90 23.65
C ILE A 48 -7.26 -7.06 24.84
N GLU A 49 -6.71 -7.39 25.99
CA GLU A 49 -7.44 -7.46 27.23
C GLU A 49 -6.74 -6.61 28.29
N LYS A 50 -7.48 -5.72 28.95
CA LYS A 50 -6.99 -4.90 30.06
C LYS A 50 -7.52 -5.45 31.36
N LEU A 51 -6.60 -5.66 32.27
CA LEU A 51 -6.90 -6.11 33.63
C LEU A 51 -6.63 -4.97 34.63
N VAL A 52 -7.50 -4.82 35.62
CA VAL A 52 -7.26 -3.98 36.79
C VAL A 52 -7.35 -4.89 38.01
N ASP A 53 -6.28 -4.95 38.80
CA ASP A 53 -6.16 -5.82 39.95
C ASP A 53 -6.47 -7.33 39.67
N GLY A 54 -6.17 -7.74 38.41
CA GLY A 54 -6.41 -9.10 37.93
C GLY A 54 -7.81 -9.33 37.32
N GLU A 55 -8.70 -8.38 37.41
CA GLU A 55 -10.06 -8.46 36.84
C GLU A 55 -10.12 -7.83 35.44
N PRO A 56 -10.70 -8.54 34.45
CA PRO A 56 -10.82 -8.03 33.09
C PRO A 56 -11.85 -6.87 33.03
N VAL A 57 -11.37 -5.67 32.72
CA VAL A 57 -12.22 -4.47 32.61
C VAL A 57 -12.54 -4.07 31.17
N TYR A 58 -11.75 -4.57 30.22
CA TYR A 58 -11.90 -4.23 28.82
C TYR A 58 -11.30 -5.30 27.92
N ARG A 59 -12.03 -5.66 26.86
CA ARG A 59 -11.55 -6.60 25.85
C ARG A 59 -11.94 -6.13 24.47
N VAL A 60 -10.95 -5.90 23.62
CA VAL A 60 -11.12 -5.67 22.17
C VAL A 60 -10.73 -6.94 21.43
N ARG A 61 -11.56 -7.34 20.51
CA ARG A 61 -11.28 -8.48 19.63
C ARG A 61 -11.24 -8.00 18.19
N ASN A 62 -10.43 -8.68 17.36
CA ASN A 62 -10.48 -8.55 15.90
C ASN A 62 -9.92 -7.23 15.34
N HIS A 63 -8.78 -6.75 15.85
CA HIS A 63 -7.91 -5.94 15.02
C HIS A 63 -7.19 -6.89 14.06
N GLU A 64 -7.69 -6.96 12.83
CA GLU A 64 -7.06 -7.73 11.77
C GLU A 64 -6.01 -6.84 11.09
N ILE A 65 -4.78 -7.34 11.01
CA ILE A 65 -3.67 -6.74 10.27
C ILE A 65 -3.43 -7.65 9.07
N ASP A 66 -3.44 -7.10 7.86
CA ASP A 66 -3.32 -7.89 6.65
C ASP A 66 -1.95 -8.57 6.54
N VAL A 67 -0.87 -7.87 6.89
CA VAL A 67 0.48 -8.42 6.90
C VAL A 67 1.26 -7.90 8.11
N PHE A 68 1.75 -8.81 8.94
CA PHE A 68 2.41 -8.50 10.21
C PHE A 68 3.62 -9.40 10.43
N THR A 69 4.65 -8.85 11.06
CA THR A 69 5.77 -9.62 11.62
C THR A 69 6.02 -9.20 13.06
N MET A 70 6.43 -10.14 13.91
CA MET A 70 6.94 -9.83 15.24
C MET A 70 8.26 -9.05 15.16
N GLY A 71 8.64 -8.42 16.24
CA GLY A 71 9.98 -7.88 16.43
C GLY A 71 11.03 -9.00 16.57
N ASP A 72 12.25 -8.59 16.87
CA ASP A 72 13.33 -9.54 17.11
C ASP A 72 12.95 -10.52 18.24
N ASP A 73 13.43 -11.76 18.14
CA ASP A 73 13.15 -12.85 19.07
C ASP A 73 11.65 -13.22 19.20
N ASP A 74 10.86 -13.02 18.12
CA ASP A 74 9.41 -13.30 18.12
C ASP A 74 8.63 -12.61 19.25
N THR A 75 9.00 -11.37 19.55
CA THR A 75 8.38 -10.57 20.61
C THR A 75 7.65 -9.34 20.07
N TYR A 76 6.70 -8.80 20.85
CA TYR A 76 6.14 -7.47 20.62
C TYR A 76 7.12 -6.37 21.08
N PRO A 77 7.05 -5.18 20.48
CA PRO A 77 6.18 -4.80 19.35
C PRO A 77 6.70 -5.31 18.01
N GLY A 78 5.75 -5.57 17.10
CA GLY A 78 6.02 -5.96 15.73
C GLY A 78 5.89 -4.81 14.72
N ILE A 79 5.75 -5.17 13.44
CA ILE A 79 5.55 -4.23 12.33
C ILE A 79 4.30 -4.66 11.55
N ALA A 80 3.41 -3.71 11.27
CA ALA A 80 2.21 -3.91 10.47
C ALA A 80 2.37 -3.28 9.09
N ASP A 81 1.89 -3.96 8.03
CA ASP A 81 1.92 -3.50 6.65
C ASP A 81 0.52 -3.61 6.02
N GLU A 82 0.06 -2.53 5.41
CA GLU A 82 -1.22 -2.42 4.72
C GLU A 82 -1.01 -1.83 3.32
N MET A 83 -1.42 -2.57 2.29
CA MET A 83 -1.41 -2.07 0.92
C MET A 83 -2.81 -1.60 0.51
N GLU A 84 -3.02 -0.30 0.54
CA GLU A 84 -4.26 0.35 0.12
C GLU A 84 -4.17 0.81 -1.33
N TRP A 85 -4.91 0.11 -2.23
CA TRP A 85 -4.74 0.32 -3.67
C TRP A 85 -5.89 1.07 -4.35
N ASN A 86 -7.10 0.61 -4.18
CA ASN A 86 -8.27 1.16 -4.90
C ASN A 86 -9.54 1.16 -4.03
N ASN A 87 -9.36 1.20 -2.74
CA ASN A 87 -10.43 1.39 -1.79
C ASN A 87 -10.88 2.86 -1.79
N LYS A 88 -12.00 3.15 -1.14
CA LYS A 88 -12.38 4.54 -0.89
C LYS A 88 -11.44 5.17 0.15
N ASP A 89 -11.17 6.47 0.03
CA ASP A 89 -10.27 7.21 0.92
C ASP A 89 -10.53 7.04 2.43
N PRO A 90 -11.76 6.80 2.96
CA PRO A 90 -11.96 6.51 4.37
C PRO A 90 -11.21 5.30 4.92
N PHE A 91 -10.72 4.39 4.07
CA PHE A 91 -9.90 3.26 4.51
C PHE A 91 -8.58 3.70 5.14
N PHE A 92 -7.95 4.76 4.64
CA PHE A 92 -6.78 5.33 5.31
C PHE A 92 -7.05 5.76 6.75
N HIS A 93 -8.22 6.36 7.02
CA HIS A 93 -8.61 6.72 8.39
C HIS A 93 -8.73 5.48 9.28
N ARG A 94 -9.29 4.40 8.76
CA ARG A 94 -9.39 3.12 9.48
C ARG A 94 -8.01 2.61 9.86
N ASP A 95 -7.09 2.54 8.89
CA ASP A 95 -5.76 1.95 9.07
C ASP A 95 -4.88 2.83 9.98
N LEU A 96 -4.90 4.15 9.80
CA LEU A 96 -4.20 5.09 10.66
C LEU A 96 -4.71 5.02 12.11
N ASN A 97 -6.03 4.92 12.33
CA ASN A 97 -6.61 4.74 13.66
C ASN A 97 -6.24 3.38 14.28
N ASN A 98 -6.22 2.31 13.46
CA ASN A 98 -5.78 0.99 13.90
C ASN A 98 -4.30 1.02 14.31
N PHE A 99 -3.43 1.61 13.51
CA PHE A 99 -2.00 1.74 13.84
C PHE A 99 -1.78 2.53 15.11
N GLN A 100 -2.48 3.65 15.30
CA GLN A 100 -2.41 4.41 16.54
C GLN A 100 -2.83 3.57 17.74
N ALA A 101 -3.95 2.85 17.65
CA ALA A 101 -4.44 2.01 18.74
C ALA A 101 -3.47 0.87 19.07
N LEU A 102 -3.00 0.15 18.06
CA LEU A 102 -2.07 -0.98 18.22
C LEU A 102 -0.70 -0.54 18.73
N HIS A 103 -0.22 0.62 18.31
CA HIS A 103 1.03 1.20 18.80
C HIS A 103 0.93 1.56 20.31
N ARG A 104 -0.15 2.21 20.71
CA ARG A 104 -0.39 2.57 22.13
C ARG A 104 -0.49 1.37 23.03
N GLU A 105 -0.95 0.23 22.53
CA GLU A 105 -1.03 -1.03 23.26
C GLU A 105 0.27 -1.86 23.16
N GLY A 106 1.30 -1.34 22.50
CA GLY A 106 2.60 -2.02 22.36
C GLY A 106 2.60 -3.23 21.42
N VAL A 107 1.61 -3.32 20.53
CA VAL A 107 1.51 -4.40 19.53
C VAL A 107 2.40 -4.14 18.32
N ILE A 108 2.46 -2.89 17.86
CA ILE A 108 3.32 -2.50 16.73
C ILE A 108 4.28 -1.38 17.12
N ALA A 109 5.48 -1.41 16.58
CA ALA A 109 6.46 -0.32 16.67
C ALA A 109 6.30 0.64 15.49
N VAL A 110 5.92 0.13 14.31
CA VAL A 110 5.82 0.88 13.05
C VAL A 110 4.62 0.37 12.27
N GLY A 111 3.86 1.29 11.71
CA GLY A 111 2.86 1.03 10.68
C GLY A 111 3.41 1.36 9.30
N ILE A 112 3.17 0.50 8.31
CA ILE A 112 3.56 0.70 6.91
C ILE A 112 2.30 0.83 6.08
N ILE A 113 2.21 1.89 5.26
CA ILE A 113 1.14 2.07 4.28
C ILE A 113 1.75 2.16 2.90
N ILE A 114 1.33 1.26 2.01
CA ILE A 114 1.75 1.25 0.62
C ILE A 114 0.54 1.62 -0.24
N THR A 115 0.70 2.61 -1.12
CA THR A 115 -0.39 3.08 -1.99
C THR A 115 0.15 3.58 -3.32
N ARG A 116 -0.73 4.03 -4.21
CA ARG A 116 -0.34 4.67 -5.48
C ARG A 116 0.34 6.00 -5.22
N GLY A 117 1.52 6.19 -5.81
CA GLY A 117 2.23 7.47 -5.79
C GLY A 117 1.56 8.52 -6.68
N PRO A 118 1.93 9.80 -6.54
CA PRO A 118 1.29 10.90 -7.27
C PRO A 118 1.42 10.75 -8.80
N ARG A 119 2.60 10.40 -9.31
CA ARG A 119 2.83 10.23 -10.75
C ARG A 119 2.03 9.06 -11.32
N LEU A 120 1.94 7.94 -10.59
CA LEU A 120 1.11 6.82 -11.03
C LEU A 120 -0.38 7.20 -11.03
N GLN A 121 -0.84 7.97 -10.07
CA GLN A 121 -2.22 8.46 -10.03
C GLN A 121 -2.53 9.32 -11.26
N GLU A 122 -1.66 10.24 -11.64
CA GLU A 122 -1.81 11.09 -12.82
C GLU A 122 -1.87 10.25 -14.11
N VAL A 123 -0.97 9.27 -14.26
CA VAL A 123 -0.98 8.34 -15.40
C VAL A 123 -2.29 7.57 -15.47
N LEU A 124 -2.77 7.05 -14.35
CA LEU A 124 -4.02 6.29 -14.33
C LEU A 124 -5.25 7.16 -14.62
N GLU A 125 -5.31 8.39 -14.12
CA GLU A 125 -6.37 9.33 -14.46
C GLU A 125 -6.36 9.69 -15.97
N TYR A 126 -5.18 9.93 -16.53
CA TYR A 126 -5.00 10.19 -17.95
C TYR A 126 -5.51 9.03 -18.83
N LEU A 127 -5.09 7.80 -18.53
CA LEU A 127 -5.52 6.60 -19.26
C LEU A 127 -7.03 6.37 -19.16
N GLY A 128 -7.61 6.56 -17.98
CA GLY A 128 -9.06 6.50 -17.78
C GLY A 128 -9.82 7.55 -18.59
N ALA A 129 -9.31 8.78 -18.65
CA ALA A 129 -9.90 9.87 -19.43
C ALA A 129 -9.83 9.59 -20.95
N HIS A 130 -8.85 8.80 -21.41
CA HIS A 130 -8.70 8.40 -22.82
C HIS A 130 -9.39 7.06 -23.16
N GLY A 131 -10.21 6.52 -22.23
CA GLY A 131 -11.09 5.38 -22.51
C GLY A 131 -10.45 4.01 -22.38
N GLU A 132 -9.24 3.92 -21.81
CA GLU A 132 -8.57 2.64 -21.58
C GLU A 132 -9.31 1.74 -20.58
N TYR A 133 -10.08 2.36 -19.67
CA TYR A 133 -11.01 1.74 -18.72
C TYR A 133 -11.98 2.83 -18.19
N PRO A 134 -13.03 2.47 -17.42
CA PRO A 134 -13.93 3.48 -16.83
C PRO A 134 -13.14 4.50 -15.98
N ASN A 135 -13.25 5.78 -16.29
CA ASN A 135 -12.50 6.86 -15.63
C ASN A 135 -12.74 6.98 -14.13
N THR A 136 -13.81 6.38 -13.62
CA THR A 136 -14.11 6.32 -12.18
C THR A 136 -13.30 5.26 -11.43
N LYS A 137 -12.63 4.34 -12.15
CA LYS A 137 -11.95 3.19 -11.54
C LYS A 137 -10.82 3.61 -10.60
N TYR A 138 -10.01 4.57 -11.02
CA TYR A 138 -8.91 5.14 -10.24
C TYR A 138 -9.13 6.62 -9.96
N GLY A 139 -10.38 6.97 -9.69
CA GLY A 139 -10.78 8.37 -9.49
C GLY A 139 -10.29 8.95 -8.16
N LYS A 140 -10.42 10.27 -8.06
CA LYS A 140 -9.94 11.07 -6.92
C LYS A 140 -10.51 10.69 -5.54
N ALA A 141 -11.57 9.90 -5.48
CA ALA A 141 -12.18 9.44 -4.23
C ALA A 141 -11.63 8.06 -3.75
N THR A 142 -10.58 7.55 -4.41
CA THR A 142 -9.95 6.29 -4.04
C THR A 142 -8.62 6.52 -3.34
N THR A 143 -8.09 5.48 -2.67
CA THR A 143 -6.82 5.55 -1.94
C THR A 143 -5.65 5.81 -2.88
N HIS A 144 -4.90 6.89 -2.63
CA HIS A 144 -3.67 7.27 -3.30
C HIS A 144 -2.92 8.31 -2.44
N TRP A 145 -1.70 8.64 -2.83
CA TRP A 145 -0.76 9.48 -2.09
C TRP A 145 -1.34 10.83 -1.65
N ASP A 146 -2.00 11.55 -2.56
CA ASP A 146 -2.54 12.88 -2.27
C ASP A 146 -3.76 12.85 -1.32
N LYS A 147 -4.28 11.66 -1.02
CA LYS A 147 -5.27 11.45 0.05
C LYS A 147 -4.62 11.08 1.36
N LEU A 148 -3.52 10.33 1.32
CA LEU A 148 -2.82 9.86 2.51
C LEU A 148 -2.08 11.00 3.22
N VAL A 149 -1.27 11.76 2.47
CA VAL A 149 -0.40 12.80 3.06
C VAL A 149 -1.16 13.84 3.87
N PRO A 150 -2.26 14.44 3.39
CA PRO A 150 -3.02 15.38 4.20
C PRO A 150 -3.59 14.80 5.50
N MET A 151 -3.93 13.50 5.51
CA MET A 151 -4.42 12.84 6.72
C MET A 151 -3.30 12.69 7.76
N ILE A 152 -2.08 12.38 7.32
CA ILE A 152 -0.90 12.29 8.18
C ILE A 152 -0.54 13.68 8.71
N ASP A 153 -0.53 14.71 7.87
CA ASP A 153 -0.25 16.09 8.25
C ASP A 153 -1.23 16.61 9.30
N MET A 154 -2.46 16.13 9.29
CA MET A 154 -3.48 16.42 10.31
C MET A 154 -3.35 15.56 11.58
N GLY A 155 -2.30 14.75 11.70
CA GLY A 155 -2.04 13.92 12.87
C GLY A 155 -2.62 12.50 12.79
N GLY A 156 -3.00 12.02 11.60
CA GLY A 156 -3.41 10.63 11.39
C GLY A 156 -2.30 9.66 11.80
N GLY A 157 -2.66 8.56 12.45
CA GLY A 157 -1.69 7.61 13.01
C GLY A 157 -1.17 8.00 14.40
N GLY A 158 -1.43 9.23 14.86
CA GLY A 158 -1.07 9.71 16.20
C GLY A 158 0.43 9.58 16.48
N GLU A 159 0.78 8.88 17.55
CA GLU A 159 2.19 8.66 17.96
C GLU A 159 2.87 7.48 17.26
N CYS A 160 2.14 6.70 16.46
CA CYS A 160 2.71 5.56 15.75
C CYS A 160 3.67 6.05 14.65
N PRO A 161 4.94 5.63 14.65
CA PRO A 161 5.83 5.87 13.52
C PRO A 161 5.27 5.23 12.26
N LEU A 162 5.22 6.00 11.16
CA LEU A 162 4.67 5.55 9.89
C LEU A 162 5.74 5.55 8.80
N LEU A 163 5.80 4.46 8.03
CA LEU A 163 6.50 4.39 6.77
C LEU A 163 5.47 4.38 5.63
N CYS A 164 5.42 5.45 4.85
CA CYS A 164 4.52 5.56 3.72
C CYS A 164 5.28 5.41 2.41
N ILE A 165 4.80 4.55 1.52
CA ILE A 165 5.45 4.22 0.25
C ILE A 165 4.47 4.44 -0.90
N GLY A 166 4.84 5.33 -1.83
CA GLY A 166 4.12 5.56 -3.09
C GLY A 166 4.68 4.66 -4.19
N ILE A 167 3.83 3.87 -4.81
CA ILE A 167 4.19 3.08 -6.00
C ILE A 167 4.08 3.96 -7.24
N GLU A 168 5.16 4.08 -7.99
CA GLU A 168 5.28 4.94 -9.16
C GLU A 168 5.20 4.14 -10.48
N PRO A 169 5.03 4.81 -11.65
CA PRO A 169 4.81 4.14 -12.94
C PRO A 169 5.92 3.17 -13.34
N GLU A 170 7.14 3.35 -12.85
CA GLU A 170 8.29 2.46 -13.10
C GLU A 170 8.07 1.02 -12.61
N ARG A 171 7.10 0.84 -11.71
CA ARG A 171 6.67 -0.50 -11.24
C ARG A 171 5.55 -1.11 -12.07
N VAL A 172 5.06 -0.40 -13.11
CA VAL A 172 4.00 -0.90 -13.98
C VAL A 172 4.58 -1.42 -15.29
N ARG A 173 4.43 -2.71 -15.53
CA ARG A 173 4.84 -3.38 -16.77
C ARG A 173 3.74 -3.27 -17.82
N GLY A 174 4.12 -3.06 -19.08
CA GLY A 174 3.20 -3.04 -20.22
C GLY A 174 2.37 -1.75 -20.34
N LEU A 175 2.79 -0.65 -19.71
CA LEU A 175 2.22 0.67 -20.00
C LEU A 175 2.47 1.02 -21.50
N PRO A 176 1.50 1.69 -22.18
CA PRO A 176 1.71 2.13 -23.53
C PRO A 176 2.92 3.08 -23.65
N ALA A 177 3.81 2.82 -24.60
CA ALA A 177 5.06 3.56 -24.76
C ALA A 177 4.84 5.04 -25.12
N ASP A 178 3.77 5.35 -25.83
CA ASP A 178 3.34 6.72 -26.14
C ASP A 178 2.95 7.49 -24.87
N VAL A 179 2.25 6.84 -23.94
CA VAL A 179 1.88 7.44 -22.64
C VAL A 179 3.12 7.80 -21.85
N LEU A 180 4.07 6.87 -21.73
CA LEU A 180 5.30 7.10 -20.97
C LEU A 180 6.17 8.19 -21.60
N ARG A 181 6.20 8.27 -22.96
CA ARG A 181 7.00 9.28 -23.68
C ARG A 181 6.38 10.66 -23.64
N ASP A 182 5.06 10.75 -23.81
CA ASP A 182 4.36 12.00 -24.08
C ASP A 182 3.69 12.58 -22.83
N PHE A 183 3.52 11.75 -21.79
CA PHE A 183 2.94 12.17 -20.52
C PHE A 183 3.91 13.03 -19.73
N ARG A 184 3.46 14.22 -19.35
CA ARG A 184 4.19 15.14 -18.47
C ARG A 184 3.44 15.26 -17.15
N PHE A 185 4.16 15.03 -16.08
CA PHE A 185 3.62 15.16 -14.74
C PHE A 185 3.45 16.62 -14.34
N SER A 186 2.65 16.86 -13.33
CA SER A 186 2.37 18.20 -12.78
C SER A 186 3.64 18.93 -12.31
N ASP A 187 4.67 18.20 -11.92
CA ASP A 187 5.98 18.73 -11.57
C ASP A 187 6.88 19.11 -12.77
N GLY A 188 6.39 18.87 -13.99
CA GLY A 188 7.13 19.16 -15.24
C GLY A 188 8.12 18.07 -15.65
N GLU A 189 8.28 17.00 -14.88
CA GLU A 189 9.10 15.86 -15.26
C GLU A 189 8.40 14.99 -16.31
N THR A 190 9.21 14.41 -17.20
CA THR A 190 8.74 13.38 -18.14
C THR A 190 9.23 12.03 -17.65
N LEU A 191 8.32 11.06 -17.60
CA LEU A 191 8.70 9.70 -17.18
C LEU A 191 9.71 9.13 -18.18
N ALA A 192 10.86 8.67 -17.67
CA ALA A 192 11.82 7.94 -18.48
C ALA A 192 11.24 6.56 -18.86
N LEU A 193 11.33 6.21 -20.14
CA LEU A 193 11.00 4.86 -20.57
C LEU A 193 11.98 3.86 -19.97
N PRO A 194 11.52 2.69 -19.51
CA PRO A 194 12.43 1.60 -19.20
C PRO A 194 13.23 1.28 -20.46
N ASP A 195 14.55 1.14 -20.31
CA ASP A 195 15.45 0.82 -21.42
C ASP A 195 15.03 -0.54 -22.03
N GLU A 196 14.56 -0.55 -23.26
CA GLU A 196 14.29 -1.78 -24.01
C GLU A 196 15.57 -2.56 -24.41
N SER A 197 16.72 -2.08 -23.95
CA SER A 197 18.02 -2.71 -24.22
C SER A 197 18.34 -3.80 -23.19
N GLY A 198 17.77 -4.95 -23.35
CA GLY A 198 18.22 -6.10 -22.57
C GLY A 198 17.25 -7.30 -22.60
N ASP A 199 17.22 -8.05 -23.56
CA ASP A 199 17.91 -9.32 -23.67
C ASP A 199 17.48 -10.09 -24.94
N SER A 200 18.14 -9.77 -26.01
CA SER A 200 18.25 -10.72 -27.10
C SER A 200 19.61 -11.42 -26.95
N HIS A 201 19.69 -12.37 -26.01
CA HIS A 201 20.74 -13.37 -26.03
C HIS A 201 20.19 -14.76 -25.76
N LYS A 202 20.02 -15.46 -26.90
CA LYS A 202 20.19 -16.92 -27.18
C LYS A 202 19.82 -17.91 -26.08
#